data_515ef0fc877561d8c09b4bb984b03698
#
_entry.id   515ef0fc877561d8c09b4bb984b03698
#
_cell.length_a   1.000
_cell.length_b   1.000
_cell.length_c   1.000
_cell.angle_alpha   90.00
_cell.angle_beta   90.00
_cell.angle_gamma   90.00
#
_symmetry.space_group_name_H-M   'P 1'
#
loop_
_entity.id
_entity.type
_entity.pdbx_description
1 polymer ?
#
loop_
_entity_poly.entity_id
_entity_poly.type
_entity_poly.pdbx_seq_one_letter_code
_entity_poly.pdbx_strand_id
1 'polypeptide(L)'
;MNEYVTRNNPAIRITMMPRDTNAHGTIFGGVILSYIDTAGAVEAIRSTGHERFVTIALREVVFHEPVFVGDMVSFYAKTLKVGNTSVTVRVAVEAERFGSHEKEVRVTEAEVIYVAVDEQRNKVKIAGEKHKKE
;
A
#
# COMPACT_ATOMS: atom_id res chain seq x y z
N MET A 1 -13.15 14.62 1.63
CA MET A 1 -11.77 14.33 1.33
C MET A 1 -11.28 13.11 2.07
N ASN A 2 -10.53 12.29 1.40
CA ASN A 2 -10.07 11.04 1.98
C ASN A 2 -8.94 11.29 2.96
N GLU A 3 -9.08 10.81 4.19
CA GLU A 3 -8.07 11.01 5.21
C GLU A 3 -6.76 10.28 4.92
N TYR A 4 -6.77 9.35 3.95
CA TYR A 4 -5.54 8.66 3.57
C TYR A 4 -4.63 9.53 2.73
N VAL A 5 -5.18 10.54 2.10
CA VAL A 5 -4.44 11.28 1.10
C VAL A 5 -3.78 12.49 1.73
N THR A 6 -2.51 12.34 2.03
CA THR A 6 -1.65 13.47 2.34
C THR A 6 -0.68 13.54 1.18
N ARG A 7 -0.88 14.50 0.31
CA ARG A 7 -0.17 14.54 -0.97
C ARG A 7 1.34 14.57 -0.85
N ASN A 8 1.82 14.91 0.31
CA ASN A 8 3.26 15.04 0.51
C ASN A 8 3.87 13.84 1.21
N ASN A 9 3.08 12.78 1.47
CA ASN A 9 3.60 11.68 2.27
C ASN A 9 3.06 10.31 1.88
N PRO A 10 3.18 9.93 0.60
CA PRO A 10 2.86 8.56 0.22
C PRO A 10 3.94 7.61 0.72
N ALA A 11 3.59 6.35 0.94
CA ALA A 11 4.57 5.34 1.25
C ALA A 11 5.44 5.04 0.03
N ILE A 12 4.84 5.09 -1.17
CA ILE A 12 5.53 4.88 -2.44
C ILE A 12 4.97 5.86 -3.46
N ARG A 13 5.84 6.38 -4.31
CA ARG A 13 5.44 7.16 -5.48
C ARG A 13 6.33 6.74 -6.62
N ILE A 14 5.72 6.29 -7.73
CA ILE A 14 6.49 5.72 -8.83
C ILE A 14 5.79 5.94 -10.16
N THR A 15 6.57 6.13 -11.21
CA THR A 15 6.04 6.26 -12.56
C THR A 15 5.88 4.88 -13.19
N MET A 16 4.74 4.66 -13.84
CA MET A 16 4.46 3.38 -14.49
C MET A 16 5.11 3.33 -15.86
N MET A 17 5.76 2.21 -16.12
CA MET A 17 6.60 2.03 -17.30
C MET A 17 5.97 1.01 -18.28
N PRO A 18 6.42 0.99 -19.54
CA PRO A 18 5.88 0.03 -20.52
C PRO A 18 5.96 -1.42 -20.08
N ARG A 19 7.01 -1.80 -19.35
CA ARG A 19 7.15 -3.19 -18.88
C ARG A 19 6.07 -3.60 -17.89
N ASP A 20 5.33 -2.63 -17.34
CA ASP A 20 4.29 -2.89 -16.36
C ASP A 20 2.93 -3.14 -17.00
N THR A 21 2.84 -3.14 -18.33
CA THR A 21 1.56 -3.23 -19.01
C THR A 21 1.08 -4.67 -19.17
N ASN A 22 -0.23 -4.78 -19.35
CA ASN A 22 -0.89 -6.03 -19.72
C ASN A 22 -1.07 -6.08 -21.23
N ALA A 23 -1.78 -7.11 -21.71
CA ALA A 23 -2.02 -7.30 -23.14
C ALA A 23 -2.89 -6.20 -23.74
N HIS A 24 -3.62 -5.45 -22.92
CA HIS A 24 -4.55 -4.42 -23.37
C HIS A 24 -3.94 -3.02 -23.38
N GLY A 25 -2.70 -2.88 -22.96
CA GLY A 25 -2.02 -1.59 -22.96
C GLY A 25 -2.18 -0.74 -21.71
N THR A 26 -2.91 -1.25 -20.72
CA THR A 26 -2.98 -0.60 -19.41
C THR A 26 -2.03 -1.30 -18.45
N ILE A 27 -1.83 -0.70 -17.28
CA ILE A 27 -0.93 -1.28 -16.29
C ILE A 27 -1.58 -2.54 -15.71
N PHE A 28 -0.81 -3.61 -15.64
CA PHE A 28 -1.28 -4.89 -15.11
C PHE A 28 -1.67 -4.71 -13.63
N GLY A 29 -2.87 -5.19 -13.27
CA GLY A 29 -3.38 -5.06 -11.92
C GLY A 29 -2.46 -5.66 -10.87
N GLY A 30 -1.77 -6.75 -11.20
CA GLY A 30 -0.83 -7.37 -10.29
C GLY A 30 0.35 -6.47 -9.92
N VAL A 31 0.75 -5.57 -10.82
CA VAL A 31 1.81 -4.60 -10.52
C VAL A 31 1.31 -3.66 -9.42
N ILE A 32 0.09 -3.16 -9.56
CA ILE A 32 -0.49 -2.28 -8.55
C ILE A 32 -0.60 -3.02 -7.22
N LEU A 33 -1.06 -4.27 -7.25
CA LEU A 33 -1.20 -5.05 -6.02
C LEU A 33 0.14 -5.30 -5.33
N SER A 34 1.21 -5.51 -6.10
CA SER A 34 2.52 -5.73 -5.50
C SER A 34 3.02 -4.48 -4.78
N TYR A 35 2.78 -3.31 -5.35
CA TYR A 35 3.15 -2.06 -4.69
C TYR A 35 2.25 -1.77 -3.49
N ILE A 36 0.98 -2.14 -3.56
CA ILE A 36 0.08 -2.02 -2.41
C ILE A 36 0.63 -2.84 -1.25
N ASP A 37 1.08 -4.06 -1.53
CA ASP A 37 1.64 -4.92 -0.50
C ASP A 37 2.89 -4.29 0.11
N THR A 38 3.79 -3.78 -0.72
CA THR A 38 5.00 -3.13 -0.22
C THR A 38 4.68 -1.86 0.57
N ALA A 39 3.77 -1.04 0.07
CA ALA A 39 3.39 0.21 0.75
C ALA A 39 2.78 -0.08 2.11
N GLY A 40 1.92 -1.10 2.18
CA GLY A 40 1.32 -1.49 3.44
C GLY A 40 2.36 -1.99 4.44
N ALA A 41 3.35 -2.73 3.96
CA ALA A 41 4.41 -3.23 4.83
C ALA A 41 5.26 -2.08 5.38
N VAL A 42 5.54 -1.08 4.56
CA VAL A 42 6.26 0.12 5.03
C VAL A 42 5.49 0.76 6.19
N GLU A 43 4.18 0.91 6.02
CA GLU A 43 3.36 1.51 7.06
C GLU A 43 3.32 0.65 8.32
N ALA A 44 3.19 -0.67 8.16
CA ALA A 44 3.15 -1.59 9.31
C ALA A 44 4.43 -1.49 10.12
N ILE A 45 5.58 -1.44 9.45
CA ILE A 45 6.87 -1.32 10.11
C ILE A 45 6.96 0.04 10.83
N ARG A 46 6.57 1.11 10.16
CA ARG A 46 6.72 2.44 10.72
C ARG A 46 5.77 2.69 11.89
N SER A 47 4.57 2.15 11.82
CA SER A 47 3.59 2.39 12.88
C SER A 47 3.82 1.54 14.12
N THR A 48 4.47 0.39 13.98
CA THR A 48 4.68 -0.53 15.10
C THR A 48 6.13 -0.62 15.55
N GLY A 49 7.08 -0.33 14.66
CA GLY A 49 8.50 -0.55 14.95
C GLY A 49 8.95 -1.99 14.82
N HIS A 50 8.03 -2.93 14.64
CA HIS A 50 8.40 -4.32 14.37
C HIS A 50 8.85 -4.42 12.91
N GLU A 51 9.93 -5.13 12.64
CA GLU A 51 10.56 -5.05 11.35
C GLU A 51 10.28 -6.21 10.42
N ARG A 52 9.67 -7.28 10.92
CA ARG A 52 9.50 -8.48 10.11
C ARG A 52 8.04 -8.91 10.10
N PHE A 53 7.42 -8.72 8.95
CA PHE A 53 6.00 -9.06 8.73
C PHE A 53 5.87 -9.97 7.54
N VAL A 54 4.87 -10.85 7.59
CA VAL A 54 4.43 -11.59 6.40
C VAL A 54 3.01 -11.18 6.08
N THR A 55 2.71 -11.10 4.80
CA THR A 55 1.38 -10.76 4.30
C THR A 55 0.52 -12.01 4.36
N ILE A 56 -0.63 -11.91 5.04
CA ILE A 56 -1.53 -13.07 5.11
C ILE A 56 -2.81 -12.86 4.32
N ALA A 57 -3.17 -11.63 4.00
CA ALA A 57 -4.39 -11.39 3.23
C ALA A 57 -4.38 -10.03 2.58
N LEU A 58 -4.90 -9.98 1.35
CA LEU A 58 -5.33 -8.76 0.69
C LEU A 58 -6.82 -8.89 0.52
N ARG A 59 -7.57 -7.90 0.97
CA ARG A 59 -9.02 -7.99 0.88
C ARG A 59 -9.64 -6.65 0.52
N GLU A 60 -10.89 -6.69 0.08
CA GLU A 60 -11.65 -5.50 -0.30
C GLU A 60 -10.91 -4.69 -1.36
N VAL A 61 -10.29 -5.40 -2.30
CA VAL A 61 -9.57 -4.75 -3.40
C VAL A 61 -10.58 -4.27 -4.41
N VAL A 62 -10.52 -2.98 -4.73
CA VAL A 62 -11.41 -2.39 -5.73
C VAL A 62 -10.55 -1.60 -6.71
N PHE A 63 -10.68 -1.92 -8.00
CA PHE A 63 -10.03 -1.14 -9.06
C PHE A 63 -11.09 -0.22 -9.66
N HIS A 64 -10.93 1.08 -9.43
CA HIS A 64 -11.91 2.07 -9.88
C HIS A 64 -11.62 2.55 -11.29
N GLU A 65 -10.34 2.70 -11.61
CA GLU A 65 -9.90 3.30 -12.87
C GLU A 65 -8.66 2.59 -13.37
N PRO A 66 -8.47 2.53 -14.69
CA PRO A 66 -7.23 1.97 -15.22
C PRO A 66 -6.05 2.91 -14.98
N VAL A 67 -4.86 2.34 -14.97
CA VAL A 67 -3.61 3.08 -14.86
C VAL A 67 -2.89 2.92 -16.19
N PHE A 68 -2.26 3.99 -16.64
CA PHE A 68 -1.61 4.02 -17.94
C PHE A 68 -0.10 4.24 -17.80
N VAL A 69 0.63 3.87 -18.85
CA VAL A 69 2.05 4.16 -18.94
C VAL A 69 2.25 5.67 -18.81
N GLY A 70 3.21 6.05 -17.99
CA GLY A 70 3.50 7.47 -17.75
C GLY A 70 2.77 8.06 -16.56
N ASP A 71 1.73 7.38 -16.06
CA ASP A 71 1.06 7.86 -14.84
C ASP A 71 2.04 7.80 -13.68
N MET A 72 2.03 8.84 -12.86
CA MET A 72 2.77 8.83 -11.60
C MET A 72 1.81 8.37 -10.53
N VAL A 73 2.13 7.23 -9.90
CA VAL A 73 1.21 6.55 -9.00
C VAL A 73 1.72 6.66 -7.58
N SER A 74 0.85 7.10 -6.68
CA SER A 74 1.17 7.27 -5.27
C SER A 74 0.32 6.31 -4.44
N PHE A 75 0.97 5.69 -3.46
CA PHE A 75 0.36 4.69 -2.59
C PHE A 75 0.36 5.26 -1.18
N TYR A 76 -0.82 5.56 -0.66
CA TYR A 76 -1.01 6.14 0.67
C TYR A 76 -1.49 5.06 1.60
N ALA A 77 -0.78 4.85 2.69
CA ALA A 77 -1.08 3.76 3.60
C ALA A 77 -1.43 4.30 4.97
N LYS A 78 -2.40 3.66 5.61
CA LYS A 78 -2.85 4.05 6.94
C LYS A 78 -3.11 2.79 7.75
N THR A 79 -2.54 2.73 8.95
CA THR A 79 -2.81 1.63 9.86
C THR A 79 -4.22 1.78 10.42
N LEU A 80 -5.03 0.75 10.25
CA LEU A 80 -6.39 0.73 10.78
C LEU A 80 -6.46 0.09 12.14
N LYS A 81 -5.66 -0.96 12.36
CA LYS A 81 -5.76 -1.74 13.58
C LYS A 81 -4.45 -2.45 13.84
N VAL A 82 -4.01 -2.42 15.09
CA VAL A 82 -2.86 -3.19 15.54
C VAL A 82 -3.36 -4.19 16.57
N GLY A 83 -3.25 -5.48 16.25
CA GLY A 83 -3.60 -6.54 17.19
C GLY A 83 -2.38 -7.04 17.92
N ASN A 84 -2.51 -8.19 18.58
CA ASN A 84 -1.39 -8.79 19.30
C ASN A 84 -0.25 -9.16 18.36
N THR A 85 -0.59 -9.81 17.25
CA THR A 85 0.40 -10.33 16.31
C THR A 85 0.17 -9.81 14.91
N SER A 86 -0.90 -9.06 14.67
CA SER A 86 -1.29 -8.65 13.31
C SER A 86 -1.49 -7.15 13.20
N VAL A 87 -1.35 -6.65 11.99
CA VAL A 87 -1.61 -5.25 11.64
C VAL A 87 -2.47 -5.23 10.39
N THR A 88 -3.52 -4.42 10.42
CA THR A 88 -4.35 -4.18 9.23
C THR A 88 -4.05 -2.79 8.72
N VAL A 89 -3.72 -2.70 7.44
CA VAL A 89 -3.36 -1.44 6.80
C VAL A 89 -4.28 -1.22 5.61
N ARG A 90 -4.79 -0.01 5.48
CA ARG A 90 -5.53 0.37 4.29
C ARG A 90 -4.63 1.15 3.37
N VAL A 91 -4.65 0.79 2.08
CA VAL A 91 -3.83 1.46 1.06
C VAL A 91 -4.76 2.05 0.02
N ALA A 92 -4.59 3.34 -0.24
CA ALA A 92 -5.31 4.05 -1.29
C ALA A 92 -4.30 4.44 -2.36
N VAL A 93 -4.67 4.25 -3.62
CA VAL A 93 -3.76 4.44 -4.74
C VAL A 93 -4.33 5.52 -5.64
N GLU A 94 -3.53 6.52 -5.96
CA GLU A 94 -3.91 7.61 -6.84
C GLU A 94 -2.90 7.76 -7.96
N ALA A 95 -3.41 8.09 -9.14
CA ALA A 95 -2.57 8.34 -10.31
C ALA A 95 -2.65 9.80 -10.70
N GLU A 96 -1.51 10.37 -11.06
CA GLU A 96 -1.44 11.71 -11.64
C GLU A 96 -1.13 11.57 -13.11
N ARG A 97 -1.97 12.17 -13.95
CA ARG A 97 -1.84 12.11 -15.40
C ARG A 97 -1.46 13.47 -15.94
N PHE A 98 -0.33 13.53 -16.58
CA PHE A 98 0.15 14.78 -17.16
C PHE A 98 -0.47 14.98 -18.53
N GLY A 99 -0.81 16.22 -18.84
CA GLY A 99 -1.43 16.53 -20.11
C GLY A 99 -2.93 16.23 -20.18
N SER A 100 -3.54 15.96 -19.05
CA SER A 100 -4.96 15.63 -18.95
C SER A 100 -5.64 16.63 -18.01
N HIS A 101 -6.95 16.80 -18.20
CA HIS A 101 -7.74 17.60 -17.29
C HIS A 101 -7.89 16.92 -15.92
N GLU A 102 -7.93 15.61 -15.93
CA GLU A 102 -8.03 14.83 -14.69
C GLU A 102 -6.63 14.52 -14.21
N LYS A 103 -6.12 15.39 -13.38
CA LYS A 103 -4.73 15.26 -12.93
C LYS A 103 -4.54 14.20 -11.88
N GLU A 104 -5.56 13.99 -11.05
CA GLU A 104 -5.44 13.05 -9.93
C GLU A 104 -6.68 12.19 -9.87
N VAL A 105 -6.47 10.89 -9.95
CA VAL A 105 -7.56 9.93 -10.04
C VAL A 105 -7.33 8.84 -9.01
N ARG A 106 -8.37 8.54 -8.21
CA ARG A 106 -8.33 7.38 -7.34
C ARG A 106 -8.45 6.13 -8.19
N VAL A 107 -7.44 5.27 -8.16
CA VAL A 107 -7.44 4.10 -9.03
C VAL A 107 -7.73 2.81 -8.29
N THR A 108 -7.28 2.67 -7.04
CA THR A 108 -7.43 1.40 -6.33
C THR A 108 -7.47 1.64 -4.83
N GLU A 109 -8.13 0.73 -4.12
CA GLU A 109 -8.10 0.68 -2.66
C GLU A 109 -8.02 -0.77 -2.25
N ALA A 110 -7.38 -1.02 -1.12
CA ALA A 110 -7.28 -2.38 -0.60
C ALA A 110 -6.94 -2.36 0.88
N GLU A 111 -7.26 -3.45 1.57
CA GLU A 111 -6.78 -3.69 2.93
C GLU A 111 -5.80 -4.84 2.89
N VAL A 112 -4.72 -4.69 3.63
CA VAL A 112 -3.69 -5.73 3.71
C VAL A 112 -3.51 -6.09 5.18
N ILE A 113 -3.45 -7.37 5.46
CA ILE A 113 -3.24 -7.87 6.82
C ILE A 113 -1.87 -8.54 6.88
N TYR A 114 -1.09 -8.10 7.85
CA TYR A 114 0.27 -8.60 8.07
C TYR A 114 0.35 -9.24 9.44
N VAL A 115 1.19 -10.26 9.57
CA VAL A 115 1.46 -10.90 10.84
C VAL A 115 2.93 -10.77 11.17
N ALA A 116 3.21 -10.36 12.40
CA ALA A 116 4.58 -10.20 12.87
C ALA A 116 5.22 -11.58 13.09
N VAL A 117 6.44 -11.72 12.62
CA VAL A 117 7.17 -12.99 12.75
C VAL A 117 8.60 -12.71 13.19
N ASP A 118 9.25 -13.76 13.71
CA ASP A 118 10.66 -13.70 14.03
C ASP A 118 11.51 -14.16 12.85
N GLU A 119 12.81 -14.33 13.08
CA GLU A 119 13.72 -14.71 12.01
C GLU A 119 13.44 -16.08 11.44
N GLN A 120 12.83 -16.95 12.24
CA GLN A 120 12.46 -18.29 11.81
C GLN A 120 11.04 -18.34 11.26
N ARG A 121 10.41 -17.18 11.08
CA ARG A 121 9.05 -17.01 10.58
C ARG A 121 7.98 -17.53 11.52
N ASN A 122 8.29 -17.59 12.80
CA ASN A 122 7.28 -17.93 13.79
C ASN A 122 6.53 -16.67 14.18
N LYS A 123 5.21 -16.81 14.38
CA LYS A 123 4.36 -15.70 14.79
C LYS A 123 4.81 -15.20 16.17
N VAL A 124 4.95 -13.89 16.31
CA VAL A 124 5.35 -13.27 17.56
C VAL A 124 4.49 -12.06 17.84
N LYS A 125 4.46 -11.66 19.11
CA LYS A 125 3.77 -10.44 19.49
C LYS A 125 4.48 -9.24 18.90
N ILE A 126 3.68 -8.28 18.48
CA ILE A 126 4.21 -7.02 17.99
C ILE A 126 4.79 -6.26 19.18
N ALA A 127 6.03 -5.80 19.03
CA ALA A 127 6.72 -5.07 20.08
C ALA A 127 6.28 -3.61 20.12
N GLY A 128 5.00 -3.35 19.81
CA GLY A 128 4.50 -2.00 19.60
C GLY A 128 4.42 -1.16 20.83
N GLU A 129 4.37 -1.78 22.01
CA GLU A 129 4.24 -1.00 23.23
C GLU A 129 5.43 -0.08 23.46
N LYS A 130 6.62 -0.54 23.11
CA LYS A 130 7.79 0.30 23.25
C LYS A 130 7.71 1.54 22.39
N HIS A 131 7.06 1.39 21.25
CA HIS A 131 6.96 2.48 20.29
C HIS A 131 5.79 3.40 20.55
N LYS A 132 4.76 2.87 21.21
CA LYS A 132 3.61 3.67 21.58
C LYS A 132 3.94 4.72 22.62
N LYS A 133 4.97 4.47 23.42
CA LYS A 133 5.38 5.38 24.47
C LYS A 133 6.24 6.53 23.95
N GLU A 134 6.68 6.42 22.77
CA GLU A 134 7.50 7.43 22.14
C GLU A 134 6.65 8.34 21.28
#